data_1a025526b8c8449fd56f5679714c7e29
#
_entry.id   1a025526b8c8449fd56f5679714c7e29
#
_cell.length_a   1.000
_cell.length_b   1.000
_cell.length_c   1.000
_cell.angle_alpha   90.00
_cell.angle_beta   90.00
_cell.angle_gamma   90.00
#
_symmetry.space_group_name_H-M   'P 1'
#
loop_
_entity.id
_entity.type
_entity.pdbx_description
1 polymer ?
#
loop_
_entity_poly.entity_id
_entity_poly.type
_entity_poly.pdbx_seq_one_letter_code
_entity_poly.pdbx_strand_id
1 'polypeptide(L)'
;MAERISDSVDILHRRYVAGDVRRAAEVERERTNAEVAQLIYDRRVAAGLTQKQLAKLVGTTQSVISRLEDADYEGHSLTMLQRIAGALGERITIDMAPLDSAQERRSA
;
A
#
# COMPACT_ATOMS: atom_id res chain seq x y z
N MET A 1 -0.29 7.92 28.56
CA MET A 1 -0.22 7.63 27.13
C MET A 1 -1.27 6.64 26.66
N ALA A 2 -1.47 5.53 27.37
CA ALA A 2 -2.54 4.58 27.03
C ALA A 2 -3.92 5.21 27.06
N GLU A 3 -4.16 6.12 27.99
CA GLU A 3 -5.43 6.85 28.11
C GLU A 3 -5.71 7.72 26.89
N ARG A 4 -4.70 8.38 26.34
CA ARG A 4 -4.85 9.22 25.14
C ARG A 4 -5.23 8.40 23.92
N ILE A 5 -4.67 7.22 23.78
CA ILE A 5 -4.99 6.30 22.68
C ILE A 5 -6.42 5.82 22.83
N SER A 6 -6.83 5.46 24.05
CA SER A 6 -8.19 5.04 24.35
C SER A 6 -9.21 6.15 24.09
N ASP A 7 -8.88 7.38 24.50
CA ASP A 7 -9.75 8.53 24.27
C ASP A 7 -9.93 8.83 22.79
N SER A 8 -8.87 8.70 21.99
CA SER A 8 -8.95 8.89 20.55
C SER A 8 -9.85 7.86 19.89
N VAL A 9 -9.75 6.60 20.31
CA VAL A 9 -10.60 5.53 19.81
C VAL A 9 -12.05 5.77 20.22
N ASP A 10 -12.30 6.16 21.47
CA ASP A 10 -13.65 6.47 21.95
C ASP A 10 -14.26 7.64 21.19
N ILE A 11 -13.50 8.67 20.89
CA ILE A 11 -13.94 9.83 20.10
C ILE A 11 -14.35 9.37 18.70
N LEU A 12 -13.56 8.51 18.07
CA LEU A 12 -13.89 7.94 16.77
C LEU A 12 -15.19 7.15 16.82
N HIS A 13 -15.38 6.32 17.84
CA HIS A 13 -16.60 5.55 18.02
C HIS A 13 -17.81 6.44 18.27
N ARG A 14 -17.65 7.55 18.95
CA ARG A 14 -18.73 8.51 19.18
C ARG A 14 -19.11 9.26 17.90
N ARG A 15 -18.14 9.60 17.06
CA ARG A 15 -18.37 10.34 15.82
C ARG A 15 -18.95 9.47 14.73
N TYR A 16 -18.55 8.20 14.70
CA TYR A 16 -18.92 7.28 13.63
C TYR A 16 -19.55 6.04 14.24
N VAL A 17 -20.65 5.58 13.64
CA VAL A 17 -21.13 4.25 13.95
C VAL A 17 -20.09 3.23 13.49
N ALA A 18 -20.05 2.06 14.13
CA ALA A 18 -19.03 1.04 13.87
C ALA A 18 -18.94 0.67 12.38
N GLY A 19 -20.06 0.73 11.63
CA GLY A 19 -20.07 0.46 10.20
C GLY A 19 -19.29 1.50 9.38
N ASP A 20 -19.34 2.77 9.77
CA ASP A 20 -18.64 3.85 9.08
C ASP A 20 -17.13 3.77 9.30
N VAL A 21 -16.69 3.43 10.51
CA VAL A 21 -15.29 3.22 10.82
C VAL A 21 -14.74 2.04 10.01
N ARG A 22 -15.50 0.95 9.94
CA ARG A 22 -15.12 -0.22 9.16
C ARG A 22 -15.03 0.10 7.67
N ARG A 23 -15.99 0.85 7.17
CA ARG A 23 -16.02 1.27 5.76
C ARG A 23 -14.83 2.15 5.43
N ALA A 24 -14.49 3.08 6.31
CA ALA A 24 -13.31 3.94 6.14
C ALA A 24 -12.02 3.12 6.09
N ALA A 25 -11.90 2.10 6.93
CA ALA A 25 -10.75 1.21 6.93
C ALA A 25 -10.66 0.39 5.64
N GLU A 26 -11.80 -0.05 5.10
CA GLU A 26 -11.83 -0.77 3.83
C GLU A 26 -11.40 0.12 2.66
N VAL A 27 -11.89 1.36 2.61
CA VAL A 27 -11.50 2.33 1.58
C VAL A 27 -10.00 2.59 1.63
N GLU A 28 -9.44 2.78 2.83
CA GLU A 28 -8.00 3.01 2.98
C GLU A 28 -7.18 1.78 2.57
N ARG A 29 -7.69 0.59 2.84
CA ARG A 29 -7.01 -0.64 2.41
C ARG A 29 -6.97 -0.76 0.90
N GLU A 30 -8.09 -0.52 0.23
CA GLU A 30 -8.17 -0.55 -1.23
C GLU A 30 -7.24 0.48 -1.86
N ARG A 31 -7.20 1.66 -1.27
CA ARG A 31 -6.33 2.74 -1.73
C ARG A 31 -4.86 2.38 -1.57
N THR A 32 -4.47 1.82 -0.43
CA THR A 32 -3.09 1.41 -0.19
C THR A 32 -2.68 0.31 -1.16
N ASN A 33 -3.56 -0.65 -1.40
CA ASN A 33 -3.30 -1.71 -2.38
C ASN A 33 -3.10 -1.14 -3.79
N ALA A 34 -3.93 -0.18 -4.19
CA ALA A 34 -3.80 0.47 -5.48
C ALA A 34 -2.49 1.27 -5.58
N GLU A 35 -2.11 1.96 -4.51
CA GLU A 35 -0.85 2.70 -4.47
C GLU A 35 0.36 1.77 -4.58
N VAL A 36 0.33 0.63 -3.91
CA VAL A 36 1.40 -0.37 -4.01
C VAL A 36 1.51 -0.92 -5.43
N ALA A 37 0.38 -1.26 -6.04
CA ALA A 37 0.36 -1.74 -7.42
C ALA A 37 0.94 -0.70 -8.38
N GLN A 38 0.55 0.55 -8.23
CA GLN A 38 1.05 1.66 -9.05
C GLN A 38 2.55 1.89 -8.82
N LEU A 39 3.00 1.78 -7.58
CA LEU A 39 4.41 1.92 -7.24
C LEU A 39 5.27 0.88 -7.96
N ILE A 40 4.86 -0.37 -7.95
CA ILE A 40 5.57 -1.44 -8.63
C ILE A 40 5.66 -1.15 -10.13
N TYR A 41 4.54 -0.78 -10.73
CA TYR A 41 4.48 -0.42 -12.15
C TYR A 41 5.43 0.73 -12.46
N ASP A 42 5.35 1.83 -11.71
CA ASP A 42 6.14 3.02 -11.96
C ASP A 42 7.64 2.75 -11.84
N ARG A 43 8.04 2.00 -10.81
CA ARG A 43 9.46 1.68 -10.59
C ARG A 43 9.98 0.72 -11.64
N ARG A 44 9.16 -0.23 -12.07
CA ARG A 44 9.52 -1.14 -13.15
C ARG A 44 9.74 -0.39 -14.47
N VAL A 45 8.79 0.48 -14.82
CA VAL A 45 8.88 1.26 -16.07
C VAL A 45 10.07 2.21 -16.02
N ALA A 46 10.29 2.87 -14.88
CA ALA A 46 11.44 3.76 -14.71
C ALA A 46 12.77 3.03 -14.85
N ALA A 47 12.83 1.76 -14.52
CA ALA A 47 14.01 0.92 -14.70
C ALA A 47 14.14 0.38 -16.13
N GLY A 48 13.18 0.66 -17.00
CA GLY A 48 13.20 0.19 -18.39
C GLY A 48 12.93 -1.29 -18.54
N LEU A 49 12.24 -1.92 -17.58
CA LEU A 49 12.00 -3.35 -17.57
C LEU A 49 10.58 -3.70 -17.99
N THR A 50 10.44 -4.79 -18.74
CA THR A 50 9.13 -5.41 -18.95
C THR A 50 8.74 -6.22 -17.72
N GLN A 51 7.45 -6.58 -17.61
CA GLN A 51 6.99 -7.46 -16.54
C GLN A 51 7.76 -8.77 -16.51
N LYS A 52 8.02 -9.33 -17.68
CA LYS A 52 8.77 -10.59 -17.83
C LYS A 52 10.21 -10.44 -17.33
N GLN A 53 10.85 -9.34 -17.67
CA GLN A 53 12.22 -9.06 -17.23
C GLN A 53 12.29 -8.87 -15.71
N LEU A 54 11.36 -8.12 -15.14
CA LEU A 54 11.31 -7.96 -13.69
C LEU A 54 11.05 -9.30 -13.00
N ALA A 55 10.11 -10.08 -13.52
CA ALA A 55 9.80 -11.41 -12.98
C ALA A 55 11.06 -12.27 -12.90
N LYS A 56 11.87 -12.26 -13.94
CA LYS A 56 13.12 -13.04 -13.98
C LYS A 56 14.11 -12.57 -12.92
N LEU A 57 14.27 -11.26 -12.74
CA LEU A 57 15.15 -10.71 -11.73
C LEU A 57 14.71 -11.03 -10.30
N VAL A 58 13.41 -11.02 -10.07
CA VAL A 58 12.81 -11.31 -8.76
C VAL A 58 12.78 -12.81 -8.47
N GLY A 59 12.83 -13.64 -9.50
CA GLY A 59 12.70 -15.10 -9.36
C GLY A 59 11.25 -15.56 -9.28
N THR A 60 10.37 -14.92 -10.05
CA THR A 60 8.94 -15.25 -10.11
C THR A 60 8.48 -15.28 -11.56
N THR A 61 7.19 -15.26 -11.80
CA THR A 61 6.60 -15.31 -13.13
C THR A 61 6.01 -13.98 -13.56
N GLN A 62 5.86 -13.77 -14.86
CA GLN A 62 5.20 -12.60 -15.41
C GLN A 62 3.77 -12.48 -14.87
N SER A 63 3.05 -13.59 -14.74
CA SER A 63 1.68 -13.60 -14.21
C SER A 63 1.62 -13.02 -12.80
N VAL A 64 2.61 -13.35 -11.97
CA VAL A 64 2.69 -12.82 -10.60
C VAL A 64 2.94 -11.31 -10.64
N ILE A 65 3.89 -10.84 -11.46
CA ILE A 65 4.16 -9.40 -11.58
C ILE A 65 2.92 -8.67 -12.10
N SER A 66 2.25 -9.20 -13.11
CA SER A 66 1.02 -8.62 -13.65
C SER A 66 -0.06 -8.47 -12.56
N ARG A 67 -0.21 -9.49 -11.72
CA ARG A 67 -1.16 -9.47 -10.62
C ARG A 67 -0.78 -8.43 -9.57
N LEU A 68 0.50 -8.31 -9.23
CA LEU A 68 0.99 -7.34 -8.25
C LEU A 68 0.79 -5.89 -8.73
N GLU A 69 0.76 -5.66 -10.04
CA GLU A 69 0.53 -4.34 -10.63
C GLU A 69 -0.95 -4.03 -10.87
N ASP A 70 -1.84 -4.95 -10.52
CA ASP A 70 -3.28 -4.76 -10.61
C ASP A 70 -3.77 -3.99 -9.38
N ALA A 71 -4.46 -2.87 -9.61
CA ALA A 71 -4.96 -2.00 -8.55
C ALA A 71 -5.93 -2.72 -7.60
N ASP A 72 -6.61 -3.75 -8.08
CA ASP A 72 -7.59 -4.51 -7.30
C ASP A 72 -6.95 -5.67 -6.52
N TYR A 73 -5.66 -5.91 -6.69
CA TYR A 73 -4.99 -7.00 -6.00
C TYR A 73 -4.76 -6.67 -4.53
N GLU A 74 -5.07 -7.61 -3.64
CA GLU A 74 -4.98 -7.44 -2.19
C GLU A 74 -3.91 -8.32 -1.54
N GLY A 75 -3.13 -9.03 -2.34
CA GLY A 75 -2.19 -10.04 -1.85
C GLY A 75 -0.73 -9.60 -1.77
N HIS A 76 -0.44 -8.30 -1.77
CA HIS A 76 0.94 -7.83 -1.67
C HIS A 76 1.53 -8.22 -0.32
N SER A 77 2.68 -8.87 -0.33
CA SER A 77 3.41 -9.19 0.90
C SER A 77 4.65 -8.31 1.01
N LEU A 78 5.03 -7.99 2.23
CA LEU A 78 6.25 -7.22 2.48
C LEU A 78 7.48 -7.95 1.92
N THR A 79 7.54 -9.26 2.07
CA THR A 79 8.64 -10.06 1.55
C THR A 79 8.76 -9.91 0.03
N MET A 80 7.65 -9.98 -0.70
CA MET A 80 7.67 -9.81 -2.15
C MET A 80 8.08 -8.40 -2.54
N LEU A 81 7.58 -7.39 -1.83
CA LEU A 81 7.95 -5.99 -2.09
C LEU A 81 9.45 -5.76 -1.87
N GLN A 82 10.02 -6.37 -0.81
CA GLN A 82 11.45 -6.29 -0.55
C GLN A 82 12.26 -6.95 -1.67
N ARG A 83 11.80 -8.08 -2.18
CA ARG A 83 12.45 -8.75 -3.30
C ARG A 83 12.44 -7.91 -4.58
N ILE A 84 11.30 -7.29 -4.86
CA ILE A 84 11.16 -6.40 -6.02
C ILE A 84 12.09 -5.19 -5.87
N ALA A 85 12.06 -4.55 -4.71
CA ALA A 85 12.92 -3.40 -4.43
C ALA A 85 14.40 -3.76 -4.60
N GLY A 86 14.82 -4.90 -4.04
CA GLY A 86 16.18 -5.38 -4.17
C GLY A 86 16.59 -5.61 -5.62
N ALA A 87 15.70 -6.19 -6.43
CA ALA A 87 15.93 -6.40 -7.85
C ALA A 87 16.10 -5.07 -8.62
N LEU A 88 15.48 -4.01 -8.13
CA LEU A 88 15.57 -2.67 -8.73
C LEU A 88 16.68 -1.81 -8.09
N GLY A 89 17.47 -2.35 -7.18
CA GLY A 89 18.51 -1.60 -6.49
C GLY A 89 17.98 -0.61 -5.47
N GLU A 90 16.77 -0.86 -4.95
CA GLU A 90 16.09 0.01 -4.01
C GLU A 90 15.78 -0.73 -2.71
N ARG A 91 15.30 -0.01 -1.71
CA ARG A 91 14.82 -0.59 -0.46
C ARG A 91 13.42 -0.07 -0.16
N ILE A 92 12.66 -0.86 0.58
CA ILE A 92 11.35 -0.43 1.04
C ILE A 92 11.50 0.43 2.29
N THR A 93 10.78 1.55 2.31
CA THR A 93 10.58 2.34 3.52
C THR A 93 9.10 2.28 3.88
N ILE A 94 8.80 2.22 5.17
CA ILE A 94 7.43 2.07 5.65
C ILE A 94 7.10 3.24 6.57
N ASP A 95 5.92 3.79 6.37
CA ASP A 95 5.43 4.88 7.19
C ASP A 95 3.96 4.66 7.49
N MET A 96 3.51 5.22 8.58
CA MET A 96 2.09 5.24 8.96
C MET A 96 1.72 6.67 9.33
N ALA A 97 0.59 7.13 8.82
CA ALA A 97 0.11 8.47 9.06
C ALA A 97 -1.34 8.43 9.53
N PRO A 98 -1.79 9.41 10.33
CA PRO A 98 -3.20 9.54 10.65
C PRO A 98 -4.03 9.71 9.37
N LEU A 99 -5.26 9.20 9.38
CA LEU A 99 -6.16 9.31 8.22
C LEU A 99 -6.39 10.77 7.80
N ASP A 100 -6.53 11.65 8.78
CA ASP A 100 -6.78 13.08 8.53
C ASP A 100 -5.60 13.75 7.82
N SER A 101 -4.37 13.37 8.15
CA SER A 101 -3.16 13.91 7.52
C SER A 101 -3.11 13.60 6.03
N ALA A 102 -3.60 12.44 5.62
CA ALA A 102 -3.64 12.06 4.21
C ALA A 102 -4.60 12.95 3.44
N GLN A 103 -5.73 13.32 4.04
CA GLN A 103 -6.70 14.22 3.42
C GLN A 103 -6.16 15.65 3.31
N GLU A 104 -5.49 16.13 4.31
CA GLU A 104 -4.87 17.46 4.30
C GLU A 104 -3.86 17.60 3.18
N ARG A 105 -3.04 16.60 2.96
CA ARG A 105 -2.06 16.60 1.87
C ARG A 105 -2.72 16.69 0.50
N ARG A 106 -3.90 16.12 0.34
CA ARG A 106 -4.64 16.17 -0.91
C ARG A 106 -5.30 17.49 -1.15
N SER A 107 -5.73 18.15 -0.08
CA SER A 107 -6.38 19.45 -0.15
C SER A 107 -5.40 20.57 -0.48
N ALA A 108 -4.14 20.37 -0.17
CA ALA A 108 -3.09 21.32 -0.48
C ALA A 108 -2.59 21.17 -1.91
#